data_82f94aea59702935a167d555eb44ef3d
#
_entry.id   82f94aea59702935a167d555eb44ef3d
#
_cell.length_a   1.000
_cell.length_b   1.000
_cell.length_c   1.000
_cell.angle_alpha   90.00
_cell.angle_beta   90.00
_cell.angle_gamma   90.00
#
_symmetry.space_group_name_H-M   'P 1'
#
loop_
_entity.id
_entity.type
_entity.pdbx_description
1 polymer ?
#
loop_
_entity_poly.entity_id
_entity_poly.type
_entity_poly.pdbx_seq_one_letter_code
_entity_poly.pdbx_strand_id
1 'polypeptide(L)'
;MQAVVIAAGESKRFWPLSNGIHKSQFKLLGKPLIYWTLKGLAENNIKDVMVVVSKNSSIQEMLAQENDLDVKITYATQEEPHGTGNALWQAREFIKESFILLWGNKVGSKELVKKILEDQKRKNFDAVLVGAEVVHPSEYGVPRLGGETMIEIVENPEEGKEPSKVGIMGARLLTPDFFKYYENLSKHHEADLVDATNAYMQDKRISLLLVEGKGLTLKYPWDLFGTMDFLFASDYFKPQIASSAQIGKNVVMQGPVYIGENTVVKDGTVIEGPVYIGQECVIGYHNVLRGAVNLENGVKTGAFMEIKHSIVQERTIFHSGYAGDSIIGKNCRFGAEFVTGNLRLDKKPIHNLPKLGVIVGDNSLFGIHSGTMPGALVGSDCKIGPATHVFENLENNTTFYAKFDYVKKQ
;
A
#
# COMPACT_ATOMS: atom_id res chain seq x y z
N MET A 1 2.79 -25.67 -9.15
CA MET A 1 3.68 -24.69 -8.48
C MET A 1 2.94 -24.04 -7.34
N GLN A 2 3.58 -23.94 -6.20
CA GLN A 2 3.04 -23.34 -4.96
C GLN A 2 3.49 -21.89 -4.80
N ALA A 3 2.88 -21.14 -3.88
CA ALA A 3 3.36 -19.83 -3.48
C ALA A 3 3.32 -19.63 -1.96
N VAL A 4 4.20 -18.77 -1.48
CA VAL A 4 4.20 -18.23 -0.11
C VAL A 4 4.02 -16.72 -0.18
N VAL A 5 3.03 -16.20 0.53
CA VAL A 5 2.76 -14.77 0.66
C VAL A 5 3.02 -14.35 2.10
N ILE A 6 4.03 -13.51 2.31
CA ILE A 6 4.39 -13.02 3.66
C ILE A 6 3.60 -11.75 3.97
N ALA A 7 2.83 -11.80 5.06
CA ALA A 7 2.02 -10.72 5.60
C ALA A 7 2.09 -10.65 7.14
N ALA A 8 3.25 -10.97 7.73
CA ALA A 8 3.46 -11.09 9.17
C ALA A 8 4.23 -9.92 9.83
N GLY A 9 4.78 -8.98 9.04
CA GLY A 9 5.56 -7.86 9.57
C GLY A 9 4.72 -6.79 10.31
N GLU A 10 5.33 -6.04 11.20
CA GLU A 10 4.68 -5.01 12.02
C GLU A 10 4.27 -3.74 11.25
N SER A 11 4.77 -3.53 10.04
CA SER A 11 4.47 -2.35 9.19
C SER A 11 4.78 -0.99 9.83
N LYS A 12 5.79 -0.89 10.73
CA LYS A 12 6.15 0.35 11.46
C LYS A 12 6.34 1.57 10.55
N ARG A 13 6.98 1.38 9.39
CA ARG A 13 7.22 2.46 8.41
C ARG A 13 5.94 2.95 7.71
N PHE A 14 4.83 2.25 7.89
CA PHE A 14 3.54 2.59 7.30
C PHE A 14 2.67 3.47 8.21
N TRP A 15 3.21 3.89 9.36
CA TRP A 15 2.58 4.89 10.22
C TRP A 15 2.31 6.19 9.42
N PRO A 16 1.13 6.86 9.60
CA PRO A 16 0.11 6.64 10.61
C PRO A 16 -1.01 5.64 10.23
N LEU A 17 -0.89 4.95 9.10
CA LEU A 17 -1.94 4.05 8.58
C LEU A 17 -1.86 2.61 9.11
N SER A 18 -0.79 2.25 9.83
CA SER A 18 -0.57 0.88 10.31
C SER A 18 -1.24 0.54 11.62
N ASN A 19 -1.96 1.44 12.26
CA ASN A 19 -2.58 1.32 13.60
C ASN A 19 -2.96 -0.13 13.99
N GLY A 20 -1.98 -0.95 14.38
CA GLY A 20 -2.17 -2.35 14.77
C GLY A 20 -2.46 -3.33 13.63
N ILE A 21 -2.45 -2.91 12.36
CA ILE A 21 -2.70 -3.77 11.20
C ILE A 21 -1.48 -3.86 10.27
N HIS A 22 -1.35 -4.98 9.58
CA HIS A 22 -0.35 -5.13 8.52
C HIS A 22 -0.78 -4.32 7.28
N LYS A 23 0.18 -3.62 6.64
CA LYS A 23 -0.08 -2.75 5.47
C LYS A 23 -0.80 -3.44 4.31
N SER A 24 -0.69 -4.77 4.17
CA SER A 24 -1.40 -5.53 3.13
C SER A 24 -2.92 -5.58 3.33
N GLN A 25 -3.42 -5.14 4.49
CA GLN A 25 -4.85 -5.01 4.78
C GLN A 25 -5.44 -3.67 4.31
N PHE A 26 -4.59 -2.69 3.97
CA PHE A 26 -5.06 -1.42 3.45
C PHE A 26 -5.82 -1.63 2.14
N LYS A 27 -6.95 -0.94 1.98
CA LYS A 27 -7.81 -1.12 0.81
C LYS A 27 -7.58 -0.08 -0.28
N LEU A 28 -7.60 -0.56 -1.51
CA LEU A 28 -7.68 0.24 -2.72
C LEU A 28 -8.66 -0.43 -3.69
N LEU A 29 -9.52 0.35 -4.31
CA LEU A 29 -10.58 -0.12 -5.21
C LEU A 29 -11.48 -1.19 -4.56
N GLY A 30 -11.81 -1.00 -3.27
CA GLY A 30 -12.69 -1.87 -2.50
C GLY A 30 -12.06 -3.16 -2.00
N LYS A 31 -10.80 -3.45 -2.32
CA LYS A 31 -10.13 -4.71 -1.98
C LYS A 31 -8.83 -4.45 -1.20
N PRO A 32 -8.47 -5.31 -0.23
CA PRO A 32 -7.19 -5.20 0.46
C PRO A 32 -6.01 -5.47 -0.49
N LEU A 33 -4.85 -4.89 -0.24
CA LEU A 33 -3.68 -5.06 -1.11
C LEU A 33 -3.28 -6.53 -1.28
N ILE A 34 -3.43 -7.35 -0.25
CA ILE A 34 -3.15 -8.79 -0.33
C ILE A 34 -4.08 -9.51 -1.31
N TYR A 35 -5.32 -9.06 -1.47
CA TYR A 35 -6.23 -9.60 -2.47
C TYR A 35 -5.64 -9.47 -3.89
N TRP A 36 -5.11 -8.30 -4.24
CA TRP A 36 -4.49 -8.07 -5.56
C TRP A 36 -3.26 -8.95 -5.77
N THR A 37 -2.48 -9.18 -4.69
CA THR A 37 -1.34 -10.10 -4.72
C THR A 37 -1.79 -11.53 -5.03
N LEU A 38 -2.82 -12.03 -4.34
CA LEU A 38 -3.37 -13.37 -4.52
C LEU A 38 -4.04 -13.53 -5.90
N LYS A 39 -4.76 -12.51 -6.36
CA LYS A 39 -5.39 -12.49 -7.68
C LYS A 39 -4.37 -12.64 -8.81
N GLY A 40 -3.25 -11.92 -8.72
CA GLY A 40 -2.18 -12.07 -9.70
C GLY A 40 -1.50 -13.44 -9.68
N LEU A 41 -1.44 -14.13 -8.54
CA LEU A 41 -1.02 -15.54 -8.47
C LEU A 41 -2.03 -16.46 -9.18
N ALA A 42 -3.33 -16.30 -8.89
CA ALA A 42 -4.39 -17.07 -9.53
C ALA A 42 -4.37 -16.94 -11.07
N GLU A 43 -4.19 -15.72 -11.57
CA GLU A 43 -4.12 -15.44 -13.01
C GLU A 43 -2.86 -16.03 -13.70
N ASN A 44 -1.85 -16.43 -12.92
CA ASN A 44 -0.70 -17.22 -13.37
C ASN A 44 -0.86 -18.73 -13.09
N ASN A 45 -2.07 -19.22 -12.80
CA ASN A 45 -2.38 -20.59 -12.46
C ASN A 45 -1.65 -21.14 -11.20
N ILE A 46 -1.25 -20.25 -10.30
CA ILE A 46 -0.69 -20.62 -8.99
C ILE A 46 -1.82 -20.54 -7.97
N LYS A 47 -2.43 -21.70 -7.69
CA LYS A 47 -3.65 -21.78 -6.89
C LYS A 47 -3.45 -22.32 -5.47
N ASP A 48 -2.32 -22.93 -5.18
CA ASP A 48 -1.98 -23.49 -3.85
C ASP A 48 -1.05 -22.50 -3.13
N VAL A 49 -1.59 -21.73 -2.19
CA VAL A 49 -0.93 -20.58 -1.59
C VAL A 49 -0.91 -20.69 -0.06
N MET A 50 0.27 -20.57 0.53
CA MET A 50 0.43 -20.34 1.97
C MET A 50 0.53 -18.83 2.24
N VAL A 51 -0.35 -18.32 3.11
CA VAL A 51 -0.24 -16.94 3.62
C VAL A 51 0.31 -16.99 5.05
N VAL A 52 1.48 -16.39 5.24
CA VAL A 52 2.09 -16.29 6.56
C VAL A 52 1.67 -14.98 7.20
N VAL A 53 1.02 -15.07 8.36
CA VAL A 53 0.45 -13.94 9.10
C VAL A 53 1.06 -13.80 10.48
N SER A 54 0.95 -12.63 11.11
CA SER A 54 1.27 -12.45 12.52
C SER A 54 0.17 -13.01 13.43
N LYS A 55 0.49 -13.30 14.69
CA LYS A 55 -0.38 -13.93 15.69
C LYS A 55 -1.79 -13.34 15.83
N ASN A 56 -1.91 -12.01 15.77
CA ASN A 56 -3.18 -11.30 15.97
C ASN A 56 -3.71 -10.67 14.67
N SER A 57 -3.40 -11.28 13.53
CA SER A 57 -3.77 -10.75 12.22
C SER A 57 -5.23 -11.07 11.87
N SER A 58 -5.97 -10.08 11.42
CA SER A 58 -7.32 -10.25 10.86
C SER A 58 -7.33 -10.53 9.35
N ILE A 59 -6.18 -10.86 8.75
CA ILE A 59 -6.08 -11.14 7.31
C ILE A 59 -6.93 -12.34 6.91
N GLN A 60 -6.98 -13.37 7.76
CA GLN A 60 -7.76 -14.57 7.48
C GLN A 60 -9.26 -14.27 7.41
N GLU A 61 -9.81 -13.57 8.40
CA GLU A 61 -11.22 -13.16 8.43
C GLU A 61 -11.55 -12.23 7.27
N MET A 62 -10.64 -11.33 6.93
CA MET A 62 -10.81 -10.40 5.81
C MET A 62 -10.82 -11.12 4.46
N LEU A 63 -9.91 -12.04 4.22
CA LEU A 63 -9.84 -12.81 2.97
C LEU A 63 -10.99 -13.83 2.85
N ALA A 64 -11.57 -14.30 3.96
CA ALA A 64 -12.75 -15.17 3.94
C ALA A 64 -13.99 -14.48 3.37
N GLN A 65 -14.01 -13.15 3.29
CA GLN A 65 -15.09 -12.36 2.67
C GLN A 65 -14.93 -12.19 1.15
N GLU A 66 -13.76 -12.58 0.61
CA GLU A 66 -13.42 -12.43 -0.81
C GLU A 66 -13.74 -13.72 -1.57
N ASN A 67 -14.97 -13.80 -2.13
CA ASN A 67 -15.49 -15.03 -2.76
C ASN A 67 -15.02 -15.25 -4.21
N ASP A 68 -14.34 -14.26 -4.82
CA ASP A 68 -13.93 -14.26 -6.23
C ASP A 68 -12.42 -14.56 -6.43
N LEU A 69 -11.73 -14.99 -5.36
CA LEU A 69 -10.34 -15.45 -5.44
C LEU A 69 -10.28 -16.94 -5.79
N ASP A 70 -9.75 -17.27 -6.97
CA ASP A 70 -9.55 -18.66 -7.42
C ASP A 70 -8.20 -19.20 -6.91
N VAL A 71 -8.03 -19.21 -5.58
CA VAL A 71 -6.87 -19.79 -4.88
C VAL A 71 -7.30 -20.56 -3.64
N LYS A 72 -6.59 -21.66 -3.38
CA LYS A 72 -6.69 -22.39 -2.11
C LYS A 72 -5.67 -21.79 -1.13
N ILE A 73 -6.16 -21.12 -0.10
CA ILE A 73 -5.31 -20.46 0.89
C ILE A 73 -5.16 -21.36 2.11
N THR A 74 -3.91 -21.61 2.50
CA THR A 74 -3.53 -22.19 3.79
C THR A 74 -2.83 -21.11 4.60
N TYR A 75 -2.97 -21.12 5.91
CA TYR A 75 -2.36 -20.10 6.79
C TYR A 75 -1.29 -20.70 7.68
N ALA A 76 -0.21 -19.97 7.88
CA ALA A 76 0.78 -20.20 8.93
C ALA A 76 0.96 -18.94 9.77
N THR A 77 1.24 -19.11 11.04
CA THR A 77 1.44 -17.98 11.96
C THR A 77 2.91 -17.80 12.29
N GLN A 78 3.41 -16.58 12.14
CA GLN A 78 4.66 -16.15 12.76
C GLN A 78 4.34 -15.61 14.15
N GLU A 79 4.70 -16.36 15.18
CA GLU A 79 4.37 -16.02 16.58
C GLU A 79 5.08 -14.74 17.05
N GLU A 80 6.36 -14.60 16.68
CA GLU A 80 7.21 -13.45 17.01
C GLU A 80 7.82 -12.88 15.72
N PRO A 81 7.96 -11.54 15.58
CA PRO A 81 8.43 -10.88 14.35
C PRO A 81 9.97 -10.97 14.18
N HIS A 82 10.51 -12.17 14.08
CA HIS A 82 11.94 -12.44 13.90
C HIS A 82 12.44 -12.33 12.46
N GLY A 83 11.91 -11.40 11.68
CA GLY A 83 12.34 -11.15 10.31
C GLY A 83 11.64 -12.00 9.23
N THR A 84 12.01 -11.74 7.99
CA THR A 84 11.34 -12.33 6.81
C THR A 84 11.73 -13.79 6.58
N GLY A 85 12.97 -14.18 6.90
CA GLY A 85 13.42 -15.56 6.80
C GLY A 85 12.67 -16.46 7.76
N ASN A 86 12.48 -16.01 9.01
CA ASN A 86 11.66 -16.71 10.00
C ASN A 86 10.20 -16.85 9.56
N ALA A 87 9.62 -15.80 8.94
CA ALA A 87 8.28 -15.89 8.37
C ALA A 87 8.20 -16.95 7.26
N LEU A 88 9.17 -16.96 6.34
CA LEU A 88 9.23 -17.99 5.28
C LEU A 88 9.40 -19.40 5.86
N TRP A 89 10.17 -19.56 6.93
CA TRP A 89 10.40 -20.85 7.60
C TRP A 89 9.10 -21.50 8.09
N GLN A 90 8.08 -20.71 8.44
CA GLN A 90 6.78 -21.24 8.85
C GLN A 90 6.05 -21.99 7.71
N ALA A 91 6.45 -21.76 6.45
CA ALA A 91 5.86 -22.43 5.29
C ALA A 91 6.61 -23.69 4.85
N ARG A 92 7.71 -24.09 5.49
CA ARG A 92 8.58 -25.19 5.04
C ARG A 92 7.87 -26.53 4.85
N GLU A 93 6.94 -26.89 5.74
CA GLU A 93 6.19 -28.15 5.67
C GLU A 93 5.14 -28.17 4.53
N PHE A 94 4.68 -26.98 4.12
CA PHE A 94 3.73 -26.82 3.03
C PHE A 94 4.42 -26.96 1.66
N ILE A 95 5.63 -26.47 1.51
CA ILE A 95 6.35 -26.39 0.25
C ILE A 95 6.93 -27.74 -0.14
N LYS A 96 6.51 -28.26 -1.33
CA LYS A 96 6.94 -29.55 -1.87
C LYS A 96 7.62 -29.44 -3.24
N GLU A 97 7.50 -28.30 -3.88
CA GLU A 97 8.04 -28.02 -5.21
C GLU A 97 8.54 -26.58 -5.30
N SER A 98 9.13 -26.17 -6.43
CA SER A 98 9.53 -24.78 -6.65
C SER A 98 8.35 -23.83 -6.42
N PHE A 99 8.60 -22.74 -5.75
CA PHE A 99 7.55 -21.85 -5.30
C PHE A 99 7.87 -20.38 -5.54
N ILE A 100 6.82 -19.59 -5.66
CA ILE A 100 6.90 -18.13 -5.68
C ILE A 100 6.79 -17.60 -4.26
N LEU A 101 7.75 -16.78 -3.84
CA LEU A 101 7.70 -16.00 -2.61
C LEU A 101 7.33 -14.56 -2.95
N LEU A 102 6.26 -14.03 -2.31
CA LEU A 102 5.82 -12.64 -2.44
C LEU A 102 5.55 -12.01 -1.08
N TRP A 103 5.69 -10.68 -1.01
CA TRP A 103 5.11 -9.90 0.08
C TRP A 103 3.64 -9.60 -0.22
N GLY A 104 2.78 -9.60 0.80
CA GLY A 104 1.32 -9.44 0.69
C GLY A 104 0.81 -8.10 0.14
N ASN A 105 1.70 -7.21 -0.26
CA ASN A 105 1.39 -5.91 -0.84
C ASN A 105 1.87 -5.75 -2.30
N LYS A 106 2.07 -6.87 -3.02
CA LYS A 106 2.54 -6.87 -4.42
C LYS A 106 1.38 -6.84 -5.40
N VAL A 107 0.73 -5.68 -5.53
CA VAL A 107 -0.45 -5.52 -6.41
C VAL A 107 -0.16 -5.80 -7.90
N GLY A 108 1.08 -5.61 -8.37
CA GLY A 108 1.55 -5.97 -9.70
C GLY A 108 1.98 -7.42 -9.86
N SER A 109 1.56 -8.33 -8.99
CA SER A 109 1.99 -9.75 -8.96
C SER A 109 1.68 -10.50 -10.25
N LYS A 110 0.62 -10.18 -10.99
CA LYS A 110 0.27 -10.78 -12.27
C LYS A 110 1.44 -10.73 -13.26
N GLU A 111 1.86 -9.53 -13.61
CA GLU A 111 2.92 -9.31 -14.59
C GLU A 111 4.31 -9.73 -14.03
N LEU A 112 4.51 -9.51 -12.73
CA LEU A 112 5.76 -9.83 -12.07
C LEU A 112 6.01 -11.34 -12.04
N VAL A 113 5.03 -12.14 -11.65
CA VAL A 113 5.09 -13.61 -11.62
C VAL A 113 5.26 -14.17 -13.01
N LYS A 114 4.54 -13.65 -14.00
CA LYS A 114 4.71 -14.02 -15.41
C LYS A 114 6.16 -13.85 -15.87
N LYS A 115 6.76 -12.68 -15.62
CA LYS A 115 8.17 -12.41 -15.97
C LYS A 115 9.16 -13.33 -15.25
N ILE A 116 8.92 -13.63 -13.98
CA ILE A 116 9.75 -14.58 -13.20
C ILE A 116 9.72 -15.97 -13.84
N LEU A 117 8.52 -16.47 -14.18
CA LEU A 117 8.36 -17.79 -14.80
C LEU A 117 8.97 -17.86 -16.21
N GLU A 118 8.86 -16.80 -16.98
CA GLU A 118 9.49 -16.69 -18.31
C GLU A 118 11.02 -16.66 -18.20
N ASP A 119 11.58 -15.88 -17.28
CA ASP A 119 13.04 -15.80 -17.08
C ASP A 119 13.62 -17.13 -16.61
N GLN A 120 12.96 -17.80 -15.67
CA GLN A 120 13.35 -19.12 -15.17
C GLN A 120 13.39 -20.15 -16.29
N LYS A 121 12.35 -20.23 -17.13
CA LYS A 121 12.28 -21.16 -18.26
C LYS A 121 13.35 -20.89 -19.31
N ARG A 122 13.56 -19.61 -19.67
CA ARG A 122 14.50 -19.21 -20.73
C ARG A 122 15.94 -19.53 -20.37
N LYS A 123 16.32 -19.35 -19.11
CA LYS A 123 17.72 -19.41 -18.67
C LYS A 123 18.05 -20.67 -17.86
N ASN A 124 17.04 -21.50 -17.54
CA ASN A 124 17.19 -22.71 -16.73
C ASN A 124 17.94 -22.46 -15.40
N PHE A 125 17.56 -21.41 -14.66
CA PHE A 125 18.06 -21.11 -13.34
C PHE A 125 17.31 -21.88 -12.25
N ASP A 126 18.00 -22.16 -11.14
CA ASP A 126 17.43 -22.79 -9.94
C ASP A 126 16.49 -21.82 -9.21
N ALA A 127 16.84 -20.53 -9.20
CA ALA A 127 16.07 -19.47 -8.57
C ALA A 127 16.10 -18.17 -9.39
N VAL A 128 15.11 -17.30 -9.13
CA VAL A 128 15.04 -15.96 -9.72
C VAL A 128 14.78 -14.97 -8.60
N LEU A 129 15.63 -13.97 -8.48
CA LEU A 129 15.42 -12.79 -7.66
C LEU A 129 15.01 -11.62 -8.54
N VAL A 130 14.14 -10.77 -8.03
CA VAL A 130 13.71 -9.55 -8.72
C VAL A 130 14.43 -8.36 -8.15
N GLY A 131 15.01 -7.54 -9.03
CA GLY A 131 15.65 -6.28 -8.71
C GLY A 131 15.06 -5.12 -9.51
N ALA A 132 15.13 -3.91 -8.95
CA ALA A 132 14.77 -2.68 -9.64
C ALA A 132 15.76 -1.58 -9.26
N GLU A 133 15.99 -0.62 -10.16
CA GLU A 133 16.69 0.61 -9.79
C GLU A 133 15.88 1.38 -8.75
N VAL A 134 16.55 1.84 -7.69
CA VAL A 134 15.94 2.56 -6.56
C VAL A 134 16.72 3.84 -6.26
N VAL A 135 16.06 4.83 -5.70
CA VAL A 135 16.65 6.13 -5.38
C VAL A 135 17.58 6.03 -4.16
N HIS A 136 17.21 5.21 -3.17
CA HIS A 136 17.94 5.01 -1.93
C HIS A 136 18.30 3.53 -1.75
N PRO A 137 19.36 3.03 -2.40
CA PRO A 137 19.71 1.62 -2.34
C PRO A 137 20.03 1.14 -0.91
N SER A 138 20.61 2.00 -0.08
CA SER A 138 20.93 1.73 1.33
C SER A 138 19.72 1.24 2.18
N GLU A 139 18.50 1.40 1.68
CA GLU A 139 17.29 0.89 2.35
C GLU A 139 16.88 -0.53 1.91
N TYR A 140 17.70 -1.21 1.10
CA TYR A 140 17.38 -2.51 0.48
C TYR A 140 18.53 -3.50 0.64
N GLY A 141 18.26 -4.77 0.40
CA GLY A 141 19.30 -5.69 -0.01
C GLY A 141 19.80 -5.31 -1.39
N VAL A 142 21.08 -5.01 -1.52
CA VAL A 142 21.70 -4.51 -2.75
C VAL A 142 22.62 -5.57 -3.34
N PRO A 143 22.39 -6.05 -4.59
CA PRO A 143 23.21 -7.07 -5.20
C PRO A 143 24.59 -6.50 -5.61
N ARG A 144 25.65 -7.25 -5.31
CA ARG A 144 26.97 -7.10 -5.92
C ARG A 144 27.04 -7.99 -7.16
N LEU A 145 27.36 -7.40 -8.29
CA LEU A 145 27.45 -8.11 -9.57
C LEU A 145 28.90 -8.38 -9.95
N GLY A 146 29.17 -9.61 -10.40
CA GLY A 146 30.44 -10.04 -11.03
C GLY A 146 30.20 -10.33 -12.51
N GLY A 147 30.22 -9.29 -13.35
CA GLY A 147 29.76 -9.41 -14.73
C GLY A 147 28.25 -9.58 -14.80
N GLU A 148 27.76 -10.65 -15.41
CA GLU A 148 26.32 -10.97 -15.52
C GLU A 148 25.77 -11.78 -14.33
N THR A 149 26.65 -12.20 -13.42
CA THR A 149 26.26 -13.03 -12.27
C THR A 149 26.18 -12.19 -10.98
N MET A 150 25.27 -12.57 -10.10
CA MET A 150 25.17 -12.02 -8.76
C MET A 150 26.12 -12.78 -7.82
N ILE A 151 26.99 -12.05 -7.09
CA ILE A 151 27.97 -12.62 -6.17
C ILE A 151 27.44 -12.69 -4.75
N GLU A 152 26.81 -11.62 -4.30
CA GLU A 152 26.23 -11.51 -2.96
C GLU A 152 25.13 -10.43 -2.93
N ILE A 153 24.34 -10.44 -1.88
CA ILE A 153 23.44 -9.35 -1.51
C ILE A 153 23.96 -8.75 -0.21
N VAL A 154 24.17 -7.43 -0.20
CA VAL A 154 24.51 -6.66 1.00
C VAL A 154 23.23 -6.02 1.51
N GLU A 155 22.78 -6.40 2.72
CA GLU A 155 21.56 -5.86 3.33
C GLU A 155 21.82 -4.50 3.94
N ASN A 156 21.01 -3.51 3.59
CA ASN A 156 21.05 -2.13 4.10
C ASN A 156 22.50 -1.56 4.15
N PRO A 157 23.23 -1.51 3.03
CA PRO A 157 24.61 -0.99 3.02
C PRO A 157 24.66 0.46 3.50
N GLU A 158 25.80 0.89 4.02
CA GLU A 158 26.02 2.29 4.38
C GLU A 158 25.82 3.18 3.14
N GLU A 159 25.18 4.35 3.34
CA GLU A 159 24.95 5.33 2.27
C GLU A 159 26.28 5.73 1.61
N GLY A 160 26.34 5.67 0.28
CA GLY A 160 27.53 5.92 -0.53
C GLY A 160 28.51 4.74 -0.67
N LYS A 161 28.21 3.57 -0.04
CA LYS A 161 28.98 2.34 -0.18
C LYS A 161 28.20 1.19 -0.83
N GLU A 162 27.05 1.52 -1.41
CA GLU A 162 26.18 0.54 -2.05
C GLU A 162 26.88 -0.10 -3.26
N PRO A 163 26.87 -1.46 -3.36
CA PRO A 163 27.53 -2.16 -4.47
C PRO A 163 26.89 -1.92 -5.84
N SER A 164 25.62 -1.48 -5.87
CA SER A 164 24.90 -1.12 -7.09
C SER A 164 23.73 -0.17 -6.77
N LYS A 165 23.04 0.33 -7.81
CA LYS A 165 21.79 1.12 -7.67
C LYS A 165 20.54 0.24 -7.65
N VAL A 166 20.68 -1.07 -7.64
CA VAL A 166 19.57 -2.03 -7.68
C VAL A 166 19.20 -2.45 -6.26
N GLY A 167 17.94 -2.31 -5.90
CA GLY A 167 17.37 -2.90 -4.69
C GLY A 167 16.69 -4.23 -5.00
N ILE A 168 16.89 -5.26 -4.18
CA ILE A 168 16.17 -6.53 -4.29
C ILE A 168 14.72 -6.31 -3.84
N MET A 169 13.80 -6.69 -4.71
CA MET A 169 12.35 -6.56 -4.47
C MET A 169 11.80 -7.77 -3.71
N GLY A 170 10.64 -7.59 -3.08
CA GLY A 170 9.95 -8.65 -2.35
C GLY A 170 9.22 -9.62 -3.26
N ALA A 171 9.94 -10.23 -4.22
CA ALA A 171 9.44 -11.27 -5.10
C ALA A 171 10.61 -12.19 -5.51
N ARG A 172 10.40 -13.50 -5.38
CA ARG A 172 11.43 -14.52 -5.69
C ARG A 172 10.77 -15.78 -6.21
N LEU A 173 11.52 -16.54 -7.03
CA LEU A 173 11.27 -17.96 -7.26
C LEU A 173 12.39 -18.74 -6.57
N LEU A 174 12.04 -19.70 -5.74
CA LEU A 174 12.95 -20.53 -4.97
C LEU A 174 12.60 -22.01 -5.10
N THR A 175 13.53 -22.89 -4.75
CA THR A 175 13.29 -24.35 -4.64
C THR A 175 13.17 -24.79 -3.17
N PRO A 176 12.56 -25.95 -2.86
CA PRO A 176 12.38 -26.39 -1.48
C PRO A 176 13.68 -26.55 -0.69
N ASP A 177 14.78 -26.85 -1.35
CA ASP A 177 16.09 -26.98 -0.70
C ASP A 177 16.65 -25.66 -0.13
N PHE A 178 16.06 -24.50 -0.47
CA PHE A 178 16.35 -23.23 0.16
C PHE A 178 16.24 -23.29 1.70
N PHE A 179 15.29 -24.05 2.21
CA PHE A 179 15.09 -24.20 3.66
C PHE A 179 16.29 -24.84 4.37
N LYS A 180 17.09 -25.68 3.72
CA LYS A 180 18.31 -26.24 4.28
C LYS A 180 19.38 -25.16 4.52
N TYR A 181 19.49 -24.19 3.60
CA TYR A 181 20.42 -23.07 3.75
C TYR A 181 20.00 -22.13 4.87
N TYR A 182 18.69 -21.91 5.02
CA TYR A 182 18.16 -21.16 6.15
C TYR A 182 18.43 -21.86 7.49
N GLU A 183 18.14 -23.15 7.59
CA GLU A 183 18.32 -23.97 8.80
C GLU A 183 19.80 -24.02 9.24
N ASN A 184 20.72 -24.07 8.30
CA ASN A 184 22.16 -24.19 8.56
C ASN A 184 22.85 -22.85 8.86
N LEU A 185 22.13 -21.74 8.96
CA LEU A 185 22.73 -20.48 9.36
C LEU A 185 23.27 -20.58 10.79
N SER A 186 24.47 -20.07 11.01
CA SER A 186 25.11 -20.07 12.33
C SER A 186 24.37 -19.21 13.37
N LYS A 187 23.59 -18.23 12.92
CA LYS A 187 22.79 -17.33 13.73
C LYS A 187 21.59 -16.82 12.93
N HIS A 188 20.43 -16.76 13.61
CA HIS A 188 19.23 -16.15 13.04
C HIS A 188 19.05 -14.71 13.55
N HIS A 189 18.62 -13.82 12.67
CA HIS A 189 18.33 -12.40 12.94
C HIS A 189 17.39 -11.82 11.88
N GLU A 190 16.99 -10.56 11.97
CA GLU A 190 15.97 -9.96 11.10
C GLU A 190 16.31 -9.99 9.60
N ALA A 191 17.61 -10.02 9.24
CA ALA A 191 18.10 -10.07 7.84
C ALA A 191 18.49 -11.49 7.36
N ASP A 192 18.17 -12.54 8.11
CA ASP A 192 18.57 -13.93 7.88
C ASP A 192 18.11 -14.50 6.52
N LEU A 193 17.04 -13.95 5.92
CA LEU A 193 16.63 -14.29 4.55
C LEU A 193 17.72 -13.94 3.53
N VAL A 194 18.44 -12.83 3.73
CA VAL A 194 19.54 -12.42 2.86
C VAL A 194 20.74 -13.35 3.04
N ASP A 195 21.09 -13.68 4.28
CA ASP A 195 22.20 -14.60 4.58
C ASP A 195 21.94 -16.00 4.00
N ALA A 196 20.72 -16.53 4.17
CA ALA A 196 20.32 -17.79 3.55
C ALA A 196 20.36 -17.71 2.02
N THR A 197 19.98 -16.56 1.44
CA THR A 197 20.08 -16.36 -0.02
C THR A 197 21.53 -16.31 -0.48
N ASN A 198 22.43 -15.67 0.26
CA ASN A 198 23.84 -15.62 -0.03
C ASN A 198 24.49 -17.02 0.06
N ALA A 199 24.15 -17.82 1.08
CA ALA A 199 24.58 -19.21 1.18
C ALA A 199 24.03 -20.07 0.01
N TYR A 200 22.76 -19.89 -0.35
CA TYR A 200 22.11 -20.58 -1.45
C TYR A 200 22.77 -20.28 -2.81
N MET A 201 23.25 -19.05 -3.01
CA MET A 201 23.96 -18.65 -4.24
C MET A 201 25.31 -19.35 -4.45
N GLN A 202 25.92 -19.92 -3.41
CA GLN A 202 27.18 -20.63 -3.55
C GLN A 202 27.03 -21.94 -4.35
N ASP A 203 25.86 -22.57 -4.23
CA ASP A 203 25.61 -23.89 -4.82
C ASP A 203 24.58 -23.85 -5.96
N LYS A 204 23.83 -22.74 -6.11
CA LYS A 204 22.71 -22.61 -7.04
C LYS A 204 22.91 -21.48 -8.03
N ARG A 205 22.42 -21.71 -9.24
CA ARG A 205 22.41 -20.68 -10.29
C ARG A 205 21.19 -19.79 -10.10
N ILE A 206 21.42 -18.52 -9.76
CA ILE A 206 20.37 -17.55 -9.51
C ILE A 206 20.37 -16.46 -10.58
N SER A 207 19.20 -16.21 -11.16
CA SER A 207 18.96 -15.07 -12.05
C SER A 207 18.58 -13.83 -11.25
N LEU A 208 19.13 -12.67 -11.65
CA LEU A 208 18.60 -11.35 -11.27
C LEU A 208 17.75 -10.82 -12.41
N LEU A 209 16.43 -10.86 -12.22
CA LEU A 209 15.46 -10.27 -13.14
C LEU A 209 15.27 -8.79 -12.82
N LEU A 210 15.77 -7.91 -13.68
CA LEU A 210 15.56 -6.49 -13.54
C LEU A 210 14.18 -6.09 -14.08
N VAL A 211 13.43 -5.32 -13.28
CA VAL A 211 12.11 -4.79 -13.65
C VAL A 211 12.10 -3.26 -13.49
N GLU A 212 11.26 -2.59 -14.28
CA GLU A 212 11.00 -1.17 -14.09
C GLU A 212 10.16 -0.96 -12.81
N GLY A 213 10.73 -0.19 -11.86
CA GLY A 213 10.33 -0.27 -10.45
C GLY A 213 9.20 0.65 -9.98
N LYS A 214 8.52 1.42 -10.86
CA LYS A 214 7.44 2.30 -10.41
C LYS A 214 6.20 1.51 -9.99
N GLY A 215 5.72 1.75 -8.74
CA GLY A 215 4.47 1.15 -8.22
C GLY A 215 4.60 -0.24 -7.58
N LEU A 216 5.77 -0.86 -7.59
CA LEU A 216 5.97 -2.21 -7.03
C LEU A 216 6.42 -2.26 -5.57
N THR A 217 6.79 -1.13 -4.99
CA THR A 217 7.29 -1.05 -3.62
C THR A 217 6.35 -0.24 -2.75
N LEU A 218 5.91 -0.80 -1.64
CA LEU A 218 5.15 -0.14 -0.60
C LEU A 218 5.91 -0.25 0.72
N LYS A 219 6.68 0.77 1.05
CA LYS A 219 7.40 0.91 2.32
C LYS A 219 6.72 1.92 3.24
N TYR A 220 6.40 3.07 2.68
CA TYR A 220 5.84 4.22 3.37
C TYR A 220 4.39 4.49 2.92
N PRO A 221 3.61 5.23 3.71
CA PRO A 221 2.22 5.53 3.35
C PRO A 221 2.06 6.24 1.99
N TRP A 222 2.95 7.15 1.66
CA TRP A 222 2.90 7.90 0.38
C TRP A 222 3.17 7.05 -0.86
N ASP A 223 3.75 5.85 -0.72
CA ASP A 223 3.90 4.90 -1.82
C ASP A 223 2.55 4.37 -2.34
N LEU A 224 1.47 4.55 -1.54
CA LEU A 224 0.10 4.19 -1.94
C LEU A 224 -0.38 4.96 -3.17
N PHE A 225 0.10 6.17 -3.42
CA PHE A 225 -0.26 6.90 -4.64
C PHE A 225 0.19 6.15 -5.88
N GLY A 226 1.45 5.71 -5.93
CA GLY A 226 1.94 4.89 -7.05
C GLY A 226 1.21 3.55 -7.17
N THR A 227 0.79 2.96 -6.04
CA THR A 227 -0.01 1.73 -6.02
C THR A 227 -1.42 1.98 -6.56
N MET A 228 -2.06 3.08 -6.18
CA MET A 228 -3.37 3.50 -6.69
C MET A 228 -3.34 3.79 -8.19
N ASP A 229 -2.34 4.55 -8.65
CA ASP A 229 -2.17 4.88 -10.06
C ASP A 229 -1.96 3.61 -10.90
N PHE A 230 -1.15 2.66 -10.40
CA PHE A 230 -0.97 1.36 -11.05
C PHE A 230 -2.31 0.60 -11.17
N LEU A 231 -3.10 0.52 -10.09
CA LEU A 231 -4.39 -0.17 -10.11
C LEU A 231 -5.37 0.50 -11.07
N PHE A 232 -5.44 1.82 -11.10
CA PHE A 232 -6.30 2.55 -12.04
C PHE A 232 -5.90 2.37 -13.50
N ALA A 233 -4.60 2.20 -13.78
CA ALA A 233 -4.09 1.96 -15.12
C ALA A 233 -4.17 0.48 -15.55
N SER A 234 -4.45 -0.43 -14.62
CA SER A 234 -4.48 -1.88 -14.86
C SER A 234 -5.85 -2.39 -15.29
N ASP A 235 -5.90 -3.64 -15.79
CA ASP A 235 -7.14 -4.36 -16.07
C ASP A 235 -7.99 -4.64 -14.82
N TYR A 236 -7.50 -4.38 -13.62
CA TYR A 236 -8.23 -4.56 -12.37
C TYR A 236 -9.26 -3.46 -12.14
N PHE A 237 -9.03 -2.27 -12.64
CA PHE A 237 -10.02 -1.20 -12.59
C PHE A 237 -11.06 -1.36 -13.72
N LYS A 238 -12.30 -1.64 -13.36
CA LYS A 238 -13.44 -1.78 -14.29
C LYS A 238 -14.43 -0.65 -14.06
N PRO A 239 -14.43 0.41 -14.88
CA PRO A 239 -15.43 1.47 -14.78
C PRO A 239 -16.85 0.91 -14.85
N GLN A 240 -17.70 1.27 -13.90
CA GLN A 240 -19.07 0.79 -13.80
C GLN A 240 -19.88 1.69 -12.86
N ILE A 241 -21.16 1.88 -13.16
CA ILE A 241 -22.12 2.48 -12.24
C ILE A 241 -23.11 1.40 -11.83
N ALA A 242 -23.17 1.09 -10.54
CA ALA A 242 -24.09 0.08 -10.01
C ALA A 242 -25.55 0.51 -10.28
N SER A 243 -26.42 -0.47 -10.57
CA SER A 243 -27.84 -0.21 -10.88
C SER A 243 -28.63 0.40 -9.70
N SER A 244 -28.17 0.15 -8.47
CA SER A 244 -28.73 0.73 -7.25
C SER A 244 -28.18 2.13 -6.91
N ALA A 245 -27.18 2.60 -7.65
CA ALA A 245 -26.63 3.95 -7.45
C ALA A 245 -27.61 5.04 -7.89
N GLN A 246 -27.70 6.11 -7.13
CA GLN A 246 -28.57 7.25 -7.41
C GLN A 246 -27.71 8.43 -7.87
N ILE A 247 -27.90 8.85 -9.12
CA ILE A 247 -27.17 9.98 -9.73
C ILE A 247 -28.11 11.17 -9.86
N GLY A 248 -27.72 12.27 -9.22
CA GLY A 248 -28.48 13.53 -9.21
C GLY A 248 -28.50 14.25 -10.55
N LYS A 249 -29.23 15.36 -10.62
CA LYS A 249 -29.33 16.21 -11.82
C LYS A 249 -28.02 16.97 -12.05
N ASN A 250 -27.69 17.20 -13.32
CA ASN A 250 -26.50 17.97 -13.71
C ASN A 250 -25.17 17.42 -13.13
N VAL A 251 -25.11 16.14 -12.81
CA VAL A 251 -23.85 15.48 -12.50
C VAL A 251 -23.07 15.30 -13.80
N VAL A 252 -21.82 15.77 -13.83
CA VAL A 252 -20.93 15.65 -14.97
C VAL A 252 -19.87 14.59 -14.65
N MET A 253 -19.71 13.59 -15.52
CA MET A 253 -18.70 12.56 -15.41
C MET A 253 -17.83 12.54 -16.65
N GLN A 254 -16.51 12.57 -16.48
CA GLN A 254 -15.52 12.49 -17.55
C GLN A 254 -14.47 11.44 -17.20
N GLY A 255 -14.02 10.65 -18.18
CA GLY A 255 -13.07 9.56 -17.97
C GLY A 255 -13.66 8.34 -17.26
N PRO A 256 -12.81 7.40 -16.82
CA PRO A 256 -13.25 6.15 -16.21
C PRO A 256 -13.70 6.35 -14.77
N VAL A 257 -14.94 5.97 -14.44
CA VAL A 257 -15.56 6.11 -13.11
C VAL A 257 -16.19 4.79 -12.69
N TYR A 258 -15.94 4.38 -11.45
CA TYR A 258 -16.65 3.31 -10.75
C TYR A 258 -17.51 3.90 -9.63
N ILE A 259 -18.80 3.53 -9.57
CA ILE A 259 -19.71 3.88 -8.49
C ILE A 259 -20.38 2.61 -7.98
N GLY A 260 -20.14 2.31 -6.70
CA GLY A 260 -20.65 1.12 -6.03
C GLY A 260 -22.13 1.17 -5.67
N GLU A 261 -22.62 0.05 -5.16
CA GLU A 261 -24.01 -0.19 -4.79
C GLU A 261 -24.51 0.80 -3.74
N ASN A 262 -25.79 1.23 -3.86
CA ASN A 262 -26.47 2.13 -2.91
C ASN A 262 -25.76 3.48 -2.69
N THR A 263 -24.82 3.85 -3.56
CA THR A 263 -24.16 5.15 -3.50
C THR A 263 -25.01 6.24 -4.11
N VAL A 264 -25.03 7.40 -3.45
CA VAL A 264 -25.79 8.58 -3.86
C VAL A 264 -24.83 9.70 -4.24
N VAL A 265 -24.91 10.17 -5.50
CA VAL A 265 -24.22 11.36 -5.99
C VAL A 265 -25.24 12.47 -6.17
N LYS A 266 -25.09 13.57 -5.42
CA LYS A 266 -26.04 14.69 -5.43
C LYS A 266 -25.82 15.64 -6.63
N ASP A 267 -26.81 16.50 -6.86
CA ASP A 267 -26.88 17.41 -8.00
C ASP A 267 -25.64 18.30 -8.14
N GLY A 268 -25.25 18.56 -9.39
CA GLY A 268 -24.18 19.49 -9.75
C GLY A 268 -22.76 19.01 -9.44
N THR A 269 -22.57 17.77 -9.03
CA THR A 269 -21.24 17.19 -8.78
C THR A 269 -20.49 16.94 -10.10
N VAL A 270 -19.18 17.24 -10.11
CA VAL A 270 -18.27 16.98 -11.22
C VAL A 270 -17.28 15.88 -10.84
N ILE A 271 -17.16 14.86 -11.67
CA ILE A 271 -16.26 13.72 -11.49
C ILE A 271 -15.36 13.58 -12.71
N GLU A 272 -14.05 13.81 -12.51
CA GLU A 272 -13.03 13.66 -13.56
C GLU A 272 -12.15 12.45 -13.21
N GLY A 273 -12.40 11.33 -13.88
CA GLY A 273 -11.73 10.06 -13.61
C GLY A 273 -10.23 10.03 -13.98
N PRO A 274 -9.50 9.00 -13.55
CA PRO A 274 -10.05 7.79 -12.92
C PRO A 274 -10.56 8.04 -11.49
N VAL A 275 -11.77 7.59 -11.17
CA VAL A 275 -12.37 7.72 -9.85
C VAL A 275 -13.07 6.42 -9.44
N TYR A 276 -12.76 5.95 -8.25
CA TYR A 276 -13.46 4.85 -7.58
C TYR A 276 -14.27 5.40 -6.40
N ILE A 277 -15.56 5.12 -6.38
CA ILE A 277 -16.47 5.42 -5.27
C ILE A 277 -17.10 4.09 -4.85
N GLY A 278 -16.79 3.64 -3.63
CA GLY A 278 -17.28 2.39 -3.06
C GLY A 278 -18.80 2.35 -2.87
N GLN A 279 -19.27 1.37 -2.13
CA GLN A 279 -20.68 1.18 -1.80
C GLN A 279 -21.14 2.13 -0.68
N GLU A 280 -22.45 2.43 -0.64
CA GLU A 280 -23.09 3.22 0.43
C GLU A 280 -22.47 4.61 0.67
N CYS A 281 -21.77 5.15 -0.33
CA CYS A 281 -21.23 6.49 -0.27
C CYS A 281 -22.29 7.57 -0.49
N VAL A 282 -22.04 8.74 0.06
CA VAL A 282 -22.88 9.94 -0.22
C VAL A 282 -21.96 11.07 -0.66
N ILE A 283 -22.01 11.39 -1.95
CA ILE A 283 -21.29 12.52 -2.52
C ILE A 283 -22.27 13.69 -2.59
N GLY A 284 -21.98 14.73 -1.79
CA GLY A 284 -22.87 15.88 -1.59
C GLY A 284 -23.02 16.77 -2.82
N TYR A 285 -23.73 17.88 -2.66
CA TYR A 285 -24.01 18.82 -3.76
C TYR A 285 -22.75 19.57 -4.21
N HIS A 286 -22.60 19.77 -5.53
CA HIS A 286 -21.54 20.59 -6.12
C HIS A 286 -20.12 20.20 -5.68
N ASN A 287 -19.89 18.91 -5.50
CA ASN A 287 -18.54 18.41 -5.21
C ASN A 287 -17.71 18.32 -6.49
N VAL A 288 -16.39 18.33 -6.35
CA VAL A 288 -15.44 18.07 -7.42
C VAL A 288 -14.51 16.93 -7.03
N LEU A 289 -14.57 15.81 -7.77
CA LEU A 289 -13.65 14.68 -7.61
C LEU A 289 -12.78 14.60 -8.86
N ARG A 290 -11.45 14.72 -8.71
CA ARG A 290 -10.57 14.79 -9.87
C ARG A 290 -9.17 14.21 -9.64
N GLY A 291 -8.56 13.71 -10.73
CA GLY A 291 -7.16 13.33 -10.76
C GLY A 291 -6.81 12.12 -9.90
N ALA A 292 -7.37 10.96 -10.19
CA ALA A 292 -7.19 9.71 -9.47
C ALA A 292 -7.67 9.76 -8.01
N VAL A 293 -8.95 9.49 -7.78
CA VAL A 293 -9.58 9.52 -6.44
C VAL A 293 -10.10 8.13 -6.09
N ASN A 294 -9.74 7.64 -4.90
CA ASN A 294 -10.26 6.41 -4.33
C ASN A 294 -11.03 6.72 -3.04
N LEU A 295 -12.34 6.54 -3.07
CA LEU A 295 -13.22 6.64 -1.90
C LEU A 295 -13.74 5.23 -1.56
N GLU A 296 -13.36 4.71 -0.39
CA GLU A 296 -13.82 3.41 0.09
C GLU A 296 -15.27 3.48 0.60
N ASN A 297 -15.83 2.32 0.98
CA ASN A 297 -17.24 2.19 1.33
C ASN A 297 -17.69 3.14 2.45
N GLY A 298 -18.87 3.71 2.30
CA GLY A 298 -19.53 4.55 3.31
C GLY A 298 -18.91 5.94 3.48
N VAL A 299 -18.00 6.37 2.60
CA VAL A 299 -17.48 7.76 2.61
C VAL A 299 -18.60 8.75 2.33
N LYS A 300 -18.64 9.83 3.11
CA LYS A 300 -19.66 10.88 2.95
C LYS A 300 -19.01 12.25 2.80
N THR A 301 -19.45 13.00 1.82
CA THR A 301 -19.09 14.41 1.65
C THR A 301 -20.34 15.28 1.77
N GLY A 302 -20.21 16.43 2.40
CA GLY A 302 -21.25 17.47 2.36
C GLY A 302 -21.20 18.27 1.05
N ALA A 303 -21.70 19.47 1.03
CA ALA A 303 -21.66 20.33 -0.14
C ALA A 303 -20.29 21.02 -0.32
N PHE A 304 -19.93 21.31 -1.58
CA PHE A 304 -18.72 22.08 -1.94
C PHE A 304 -17.41 21.47 -1.40
N MET A 305 -17.26 20.17 -1.54
CA MET A 305 -16.02 19.46 -1.23
C MET A 305 -15.25 19.17 -2.53
N GLU A 306 -14.01 19.59 -2.59
CA GLU A 306 -13.09 19.16 -3.65
C GLU A 306 -12.15 18.09 -3.09
N ILE A 307 -12.09 16.92 -3.77
CA ILE A 307 -11.13 15.86 -3.49
C ILE A 307 -10.31 15.62 -4.75
N LYS A 308 -9.00 15.80 -4.62
CA LYS A 308 -8.06 15.68 -5.73
C LYS A 308 -6.95 14.70 -5.42
N HIS A 309 -6.72 13.73 -6.32
CA HIS A 309 -5.61 12.76 -6.23
C HIS A 309 -5.42 12.24 -4.79
N SER A 310 -6.46 11.62 -4.24
CA SER A 310 -6.50 11.27 -2.81
C SER A 310 -7.15 9.90 -2.57
N ILE A 311 -6.75 9.29 -1.45
CA ILE A 311 -7.25 8.01 -0.99
C ILE A 311 -8.00 8.25 0.32
N VAL A 312 -9.27 7.86 0.39
CA VAL A 312 -10.11 8.01 1.59
C VAL A 312 -10.67 6.65 1.97
N GLN A 313 -10.35 6.20 3.17
CA GLN A 313 -10.81 4.93 3.70
C GLN A 313 -12.23 4.97 4.25
N GLU A 314 -12.78 3.81 4.58
CA GLU A 314 -14.17 3.56 4.88
C GLU A 314 -14.74 4.49 5.95
N ARG A 315 -16.00 4.90 5.77
CA ARG A 315 -16.84 5.66 6.71
C ARG A 315 -16.27 7.02 7.13
N THR A 316 -15.30 7.54 6.40
CA THR A 316 -14.81 8.90 6.61
C THR A 316 -15.78 9.94 6.09
N ILE A 317 -15.94 11.04 6.83
CA ILE A 317 -16.93 12.09 6.58
C ILE A 317 -16.25 13.46 6.46
N PHE A 318 -16.51 14.15 5.36
CA PHE A 318 -16.16 15.56 5.17
C PHE A 318 -17.42 16.43 5.18
N HIS A 319 -17.36 17.55 5.83
CA HIS A 319 -18.48 18.52 5.75
C HIS A 319 -18.36 19.40 4.50
N SER A 320 -17.23 20.08 4.29
CA SER A 320 -16.89 20.86 3.09
C SER A 320 -15.40 21.19 3.06
N GLY A 321 -14.88 21.63 1.92
CA GLY A 321 -13.51 22.14 1.82
C GLY A 321 -12.66 21.51 0.72
N TYR A 322 -11.37 21.28 0.97
CA TYR A 322 -10.41 20.76 -0.01
C TYR A 322 -9.51 19.68 0.61
N ALA A 323 -9.45 18.52 -0.01
CA ALA A 323 -8.48 17.48 0.29
C ALA A 323 -7.71 17.11 -0.98
N GLY A 324 -6.46 17.52 -1.08
CA GLY A 324 -5.61 17.27 -2.24
C GLY A 324 -4.36 16.49 -1.90
N ASP A 325 -4.01 15.52 -2.75
CA ASP A 325 -2.80 14.68 -2.65
C ASP A 325 -2.64 14.08 -1.23
N SER A 326 -3.76 13.56 -0.69
CA SER A 326 -3.89 13.16 0.72
C SER A 326 -4.34 11.71 0.89
N ILE A 327 -3.97 11.09 2.03
CA ILE A 327 -4.39 9.74 2.38
C ILE A 327 -5.07 9.80 3.74
N ILE A 328 -6.33 9.44 3.79
CA ILE A 328 -7.15 9.55 4.99
C ILE A 328 -7.59 8.16 5.44
N GLY A 329 -7.35 7.84 6.69
CA GLY A 329 -7.76 6.61 7.36
C GLY A 329 -9.27 6.45 7.50
N LYS A 330 -9.68 5.40 8.20
CA LYS A 330 -11.08 5.03 8.43
C LYS A 330 -11.73 5.90 9.50
N ASN A 331 -13.06 6.07 9.42
CA ASN A 331 -13.89 6.70 10.45
C ASN A 331 -13.45 8.12 10.84
N CYS A 332 -12.70 8.81 10.00
CA CYS A 332 -12.31 10.19 10.26
C CYS A 332 -13.47 11.15 10.04
N ARG A 333 -13.47 12.29 10.71
CA ARG A 333 -14.46 13.33 10.52
C ARG A 333 -13.84 14.71 10.40
N PHE A 334 -14.14 15.40 9.31
CA PHE A 334 -13.65 16.73 9.01
C PHE A 334 -14.79 17.74 9.06
N GLY A 335 -14.61 18.80 9.86
CA GLY A 335 -15.54 19.91 9.98
C GLY A 335 -15.65 20.74 8.69
N ALA A 336 -16.53 21.72 8.69
CA ALA A 336 -16.71 22.63 7.56
C ALA A 336 -15.41 23.41 7.28
N GLU A 337 -15.14 23.63 6.00
CA GLU A 337 -13.99 24.38 5.49
C GLU A 337 -12.64 23.80 5.91
N PHE A 338 -12.55 22.47 5.98
CA PHE A 338 -11.27 21.79 6.13
C PHE A 338 -10.44 21.91 4.84
N VAL A 339 -9.14 22.25 4.98
CA VAL A 339 -8.25 22.38 3.82
C VAL A 339 -6.90 21.72 4.05
N THR A 340 -6.39 21.05 3.01
CA THR A 340 -5.01 20.54 2.99
C THR A 340 -4.10 21.43 2.16
N GLY A 341 -3.00 21.92 2.74
CA GLY A 341 -1.88 22.38 1.95
C GLY A 341 -1.19 21.16 1.34
N ASN A 342 -0.92 21.18 0.04
CA ASN A 342 -0.29 20.04 -0.66
C ASN A 342 0.97 20.41 -1.44
N LEU A 343 1.32 21.69 -1.47
CA LEU A 343 2.51 22.22 -2.15
C LEU A 343 3.30 23.13 -1.19
N ARG A 344 4.58 22.83 -1.00
CA ARG A 344 5.47 23.71 -0.22
C ARG A 344 5.68 25.03 -0.93
N LEU A 345 5.80 26.12 -0.18
CA LEU A 345 6.06 27.46 -0.72
C LEU A 345 7.42 27.55 -1.44
N ASP A 346 8.42 26.79 -0.98
CA ASP A 346 9.74 26.69 -1.60
C ASP A 346 9.78 25.73 -2.81
N LYS A 347 8.64 25.09 -3.13
CA LYS A 347 8.45 24.11 -4.22
C LYS A 347 9.36 22.88 -4.16
N LYS A 348 10.04 22.63 -3.05
CA LYS A 348 10.83 21.42 -2.88
C LYS A 348 9.92 20.20 -2.71
N PRO A 349 10.30 19.04 -3.25
CA PRO A 349 9.52 17.82 -3.09
C PRO A 349 9.47 17.38 -1.62
N ILE A 350 8.42 16.65 -1.25
CA ILE A 350 8.25 16.01 0.05
C ILE A 350 8.32 14.50 -0.23
N HIS A 351 9.25 13.79 0.40
CA HIS A 351 9.45 12.36 0.15
C HIS A 351 9.52 12.00 -1.36
N ASN A 352 10.23 12.83 -2.14
CA ASN A 352 10.36 12.73 -3.61
C ASN A 352 9.04 12.93 -4.39
N LEU A 353 7.95 13.36 -3.73
CA LEU A 353 6.71 13.75 -4.38
C LEU A 353 6.67 15.27 -4.58
N PRO A 354 6.28 15.77 -5.77
CA PRO A 354 6.16 17.20 -6.02
C PRO A 354 5.04 17.85 -5.19
N LYS A 355 4.04 17.05 -4.79
CA LYS A 355 2.92 17.44 -3.93
C LYS A 355 2.61 16.31 -2.96
N LEU A 356 2.37 16.66 -1.71
CA LEU A 356 1.86 15.78 -0.67
C LEU A 356 1.01 16.63 0.28
N GLY A 357 -0.25 16.26 0.43
CA GLY A 357 -1.16 16.86 1.40
C GLY A 357 -0.91 16.32 2.81
N VAL A 358 -1.94 15.75 3.43
CA VAL A 358 -1.86 15.14 4.75
C VAL A 358 -2.03 13.63 4.66
N ILE A 359 -1.38 12.89 5.56
CA ILE A 359 -1.68 11.49 5.80
C ILE A 359 -2.24 11.37 7.22
N VAL A 360 -3.48 10.90 7.33
CA VAL A 360 -4.23 10.83 8.59
C VAL A 360 -4.53 9.37 8.92
N GLY A 361 -4.19 8.94 10.12
CA GLY A 361 -4.58 7.64 10.70
C GLY A 361 -6.08 7.59 11.01
N ASP A 362 -6.55 6.43 11.48
CA ASP A 362 -7.96 6.14 11.71
C ASP A 362 -8.58 6.98 12.85
N ASN A 363 -9.91 7.15 12.83
CA ASN A 363 -10.73 7.72 13.91
C ASN A 363 -10.42 9.17 14.30
N SER A 364 -9.69 9.92 13.47
CA SER A 364 -9.26 11.29 13.80
C SER A 364 -10.34 12.32 13.47
N LEU A 365 -10.48 13.34 14.36
CA LEU A 365 -11.50 14.36 14.29
C LEU A 365 -10.90 15.74 14.08
N PHE A 366 -11.37 16.46 13.08
CA PHE A 366 -10.93 17.81 12.74
C PHE A 366 -12.09 18.80 12.92
N GLY A 367 -11.86 19.85 13.70
CA GLY A 367 -12.84 20.93 13.91
C GLY A 367 -13.10 21.75 12.64
N ILE A 368 -14.06 22.66 12.70
CA ILE A 368 -14.34 23.59 11.60
C ILE A 368 -13.14 24.51 11.33
N HIS A 369 -12.98 24.96 10.07
CA HIS A 369 -11.88 25.86 9.65
C HIS A 369 -10.48 25.33 10.00
N SER A 370 -10.32 24.02 10.17
CA SER A 370 -9.03 23.42 10.41
C SER A 370 -8.29 23.15 9.11
N GLY A 371 -6.97 23.03 9.18
CA GLY A 371 -6.17 22.74 8.00
C GLY A 371 -4.87 22.02 8.34
N THR A 372 -4.16 21.58 7.30
CA THR A 372 -2.87 20.91 7.45
C THR A 372 -1.83 21.47 6.50
N MET A 373 -0.58 21.55 6.94
CA MET A 373 0.53 21.90 6.07
C MET A 373 0.97 20.71 5.20
N PRO A 374 1.64 20.99 4.06
CA PRO A 374 2.08 19.96 3.13
C PRO A 374 2.95 18.89 3.81
N GLY A 375 2.58 17.62 3.66
CA GLY A 375 3.34 16.48 4.18
C GLY A 375 3.14 16.17 5.65
N ALA A 376 2.21 16.84 6.34
CA ALA A 376 1.90 16.52 7.74
C ALA A 376 1.39 15.09 7.90
N LEU A 377 1.87 14.40 8.94
CA LEU A 377 1.42 13.06 9.33
C LEU A 377 0.64 13.19 10.64
N VAL A 378 -0.61 12.73 10.65
CA VAL A 378 -1.48 12.76 11.83
C VAL A 378 -1.83 11.33 12.22
N GLY A 379 -1.47 10.96 13.44
CA GLY A 379 -1.75 9.63 14.00
C GLY A 379 -3.25 9.30 14.09
N SER A 380 -3.55 8.08 14.51
CA SER A 380 -4.92 7.65 14.78
C SER A 380 -5.46 8.26 16.08
N ASP A 381 -6.80 8.37 16.17
CA ASP A 381 -7.52 8.85 17.36
C ASP A 381 -7.15 10.29 17.79
N CYS A 382 -6.66 11.11 16.84
CA CYS A 382 -6.32 12.50 17.08
C CYS A 382 -7.54 13.42 17.08
N LYS A 383 -7.48 14.50 17.86
CA LYS A 383 -8.53 15.53 17.93
C LYS A 383 -7.92 16.90 17.65
N ILE A 384 -8.24 17.46 16.50
CA ILE A 384 -7.77 18.78 16.07
C ILE A 384 -8.88 19.81 16.32
N GLY A 385 -8.57 20.83 17.11
CA GLY A 385 -9.52 21.89 17.46
C GLY A 385 -9.96 22.75 16.27
N PRO A 386 -11.08 23.51 16.43
CA PRO A 386 -11.51 24.44 15.39
C PRO A 386 -10.45 25.52 15.12
N ALA A 387 -10.41 26.02 13.88
CA ALA A 387 -9.46 27.02 13.38
C ALA A 387 -7.97 26.70 13.68
N THR A 388 -7.64 25.42 13.76
CA THR A 388 -6.30 24.94 14.06
C THR A 388 -5.62 24.40 12.81
N HIS A 389 -4.39 24.83 12.52
CA HIS A 389 -3.59 24.32 11.43
C HIS A 389 -2.50 23.39 11.97
N VAL A 390 -2.45 22.16 11.44
CA VAL A 390 -1.42 21.18 11.78
C VAL A 390 -0.20 21.43 10.90
N PHE A 391 0.92 21.80 11.52
CA PHE A 391 2.19 22.11 10.83
C PHE A 391 3.35 21.18 11.23
N GLU A 392 3.09 20.20 12.08
CA GLU A 392 4.04 19.18 12.53
C GLU A 392 3.37 17.79 12.55
N ASN A 393 4.15 16.73 12.69
CA ASN A 393 3.59 15.39 12.83
C ASN A 393 2.99 15.21 14.23
N LEU A 394 1.81 14.61 14.28
CA LEU A 394 1.09 14.34 15.54
C LEU A 394 1.01 12.85 15.80
N GLU A 395 1.52 12.41 16.94
CA GLU A 395 1.42 11.01 17.38
C GLU A 395 -0.04 10.59 17.64
N ASN A 396 -0.29 9.28 17.69
CA ASN A 396 -1.61 8.74 18.01
C ASN A 396 -2.17 9.31 19.31
N ASN A 397 -3.50 9.46 19.39
CA ASN A 397 -4.23 9.96 20.56
C ASN A 397 -3.92 11.42 20.95
N THR A 398 -3.33 12.21 20.05
CA THR A 398 -3.01 13.61 20.34
C THR A 398 -4.25 14.50 20.24
N THR A 399 -4.43 15.39 21.23
CA THR A 399 -5.35 16.53 21.14
C THR A 399 -4.54 17.79 20.85
N PHE A 400 -4.79 18.42 19.71
CA PHE A 400 -4.04 19.55 19.19
C PHE A 400 -4.98 20.71 18.85
N TYR A 401 -4.76 21.90 19.41
CA TYR A 401 -5.62 23.05 19.19
C TYR A 401 -4.86 24.37 19.29
N ALA A 402 -5.30 25.36 18.53
CA ALA A 402 -4.83 26.73 18.63
C ALA A 402 -5.45 27.43 19.84
N LYS A 403 -4.66 28.23 20.54
CA LYS A 403 -5.14 29.10 21.62
C LYS A 403 -5.27 30.51 21.07
N PHE A 404 -6.44 31.15 21.31
CA PHE A 404 -6.77 32.48 20.82
C PHE A 404 -6.91 33.45 21.99
N ASP A 405 -6.37 34.64 21.83
CA ASP A 405 -6.60 35.76 22.74
C ASP A 405 -7.65 36.70 22.15
N TYR A 406 -8.70 36.96 22.92
CA TYR A 406 -9.82 37.80 22.50
C TYR A 406 -9.71 39.18 23.15
N VAL A 407 -9.74 40.23 22.34
CA VAL A 407 -9.80 41.63 22.82
C VAL A 407 -11.22 42.17 22.57
N LYS A 408 -11.95 42.45 23.63
CA LYS A 408 -13.21 43.21 23.55
C LYS A 408 -12.89 44.69 23.70
N LYS A 409 -13.21 45.49 22.68
CA LYS A 409 -13.27 46.96 22.79
C LYS A 409 -14.70 47.36 23.08
N GLN A 410 -14.91 48.14 24.13
CA GLN A 410 -16.22 48.77 24.44
C GLN A 410 -16.40 49.98 23.55
#